data_a344d464c1434bf6905d5d88aa467544
#
_entry.id   a344d464c1434bf6905d5d88aa467544
#
_cell.length_a   1.000
_cell.length_b   1.000
_cell.length_c   1.000
_cell.angle_alpha   90.00
_cell.angle_beta   90.00
_cell.angle_gamma   90.00
#
_symmetry.space_group_name_H-M   'P 1'
#
loop_
_entity.id
_entity.type
_entity.pdbx_description
1 polymer ?
#
loop_
_entity_poly.entity_id
_entity_poly.type
_entity_poly.pdbx_seq_one_letter_code
_entity_poly.pdbx_strand_id
1 'polypeptide(L)'
;MTETVPSHAQVVVIGAGVVGASVAYHLAALGCRDVLLLERAKIGSGTSWHAAGNMETYRADPLIGEMIRYAVDFYPKLEAETGQALGWRQTGRVMFTTESERLPVYRGLPALGRARGLEIEYLTPKQVVEKLPIVSEKGIVGGVWIPSDGRINPTDLAVAFARGAKLRGARIFEDTAVTGMTVKGGRIASVVTAAGEIHCENVVIAAGLWSPVLGRMIGVKVPLHAVQHLYILTKPLDVVTRDMPLFLSYDERMYGREDVGGLLVGFFDRNAIPITPAELPRDFS
;
A
#
# COMPACT_ATOMS: atom_id res chain seq x y z
N MET A 1 -11.48 -30.88 -4.65
CA MET A 1 -12.72 -30.32 -5.23
C MET A 1 -12.50 -28.85 -5.41
N THR A 2 -12.55 -28.32 -6.63
CA THR A 2 -12.52 -26.87 -6.89
C THR A 2 -13.81 -26.27 -6.33
N GLU A 3 -13.66 -25.36 -5.39
CA GLU A 3 -14.77 -24.64 -4.78
C GLU A 3 -15.48 -23.81 -5.88
N THR A 4 -16.79 -23.96 -6.02
CA THR A 4 -17.56 -23.21 -7.02
C THR A 4 -17.91 -21.83 -6.51
N VAL A 5 -17.86 -20.81 -7.38
CA VAL A 5 -18.27 -19.44 -7.05
C VAL A 5 -19.76 -19.47 -6.62
N PRO A 6 -20.10 -18.89 -5.47
CA PRO A 6 -21.46 -18.91 -4.95
C PRO A 6 -22.41 -18.04 -5.77
N SER A 7 -23.71 -18.34 -5.75
CA SER A 7 -24.74 -17.51 -6.37
C SER A 7 -25.18 -16.31 -5.52
N HIS A 8 -24.73 -16.21 -4.27
CA HIS A 8 -25.10 -15.15 -3.33
C HIS A 8 -23.95 -14.81 -2.38
N ALA A 9 -23.85 -13.52 -1.98
CA ALA A 9 -23.01 -13.03 -0.91
C ALA A 9 -23.62 -11.74 -0.30
N GLN A 10 -23.48 -11.52 1.01
CA GLN A 10 -23.88 -10.26 1.61
C GLN A 10 -23.03 -9.10 1.13
N VAL A 11 -21.72 -9.28 1.11
CA VAL A 11 -20.76 -8.27 0.64
C VAL A 11 -19.82 -8.90 -0.37
N VAL A 12 -19.73 -8.32 -1.56
CA VAL A 12 -18.71 -8.65 -2.55
C VAL A 12 -17.64 -7.57 -2.56
N VAL A 13 -16.40 -7.98 -2.31
CA VAL A 13 -15.20 -7.12 -2.45
C VAL A 13 -14.54 -7.46 -3.79
N ILE A 14 -14.33 -6.46 -4.65
CA ILE A 14 -13.73 -6.65 -5.98
C ILE A 14 -12.30 -6.14 -5.96
N GLY A 15 -11.34 -7.05 -6.17
CA GLY A 15 -9.90 -6.82 -6.14
C GLY A 15 -9.24 -7.27 -4.84
N ALA A 16 -8.28 -8.19 -4.93
CA ALA A 16 -7.50 -8.73 -3.82
C ALA A 16 -6.08 -8.14 -3.73
N GLY A 17 -5.93 -6.89 -4.10
CA GLY A 17 -4.77 -6.09 -3.68
C GLY A 17 -4.81 -5.86 -2.16
N VAL A 18 -3.78 -5.21 -1.59
CA VAL A 18 -3.68 -4.97 -0.15
C VAL A 18 -4.93 -4.30 0.45
N VAL A 19 -5.56 -3.38 -0.30
CA VAL A 19 -6.77 -2.68 0.17
C VAL A 19 -7.96 -3.63 0.24
N GLY A 20 -8.26 -4.37 -0.84
CA GLY A 20 -9.42 -5.26 -0.85
C GLY A 20 -9.26 -6.46 0.09
N ALA A 21 -8.06 -7.03 0.19
CA ALA A 21 -7.75 -8.08 1.15
C ALA A 21 -7.93 -7.59 2.60
N SER A 22 -7.47 -6.36 2.91
CA SER A 22 -7.68 -5.71 4.20
C SER A 22 -9.16 -5.47 4.50
N VAL A 23 -9.93 -4.97 3.51
CA VAL A 23 -11.38 -4.78 3.66
C VAL A 23 -12.08 -6.11 3.98
N ALA A 24 -11.79 -7.16 3.22
CA ALA A 24 -12.38 -8.49 3.45
C ALA A 24 -12.04 -9.02 4.85
N TYR A 25 -10.78 -8.85 5.28
CA TYR A 25 -10.34 -9.22 6.62
C TYR A 25 -11.13 -8.47 7.70
N HIS A 26 -11.19 -7.15 7.63
CA HIS A 26 -11.82 -6.33 8.67
C HIS A 26 -13.33 -6.51 8.69
N LEU A 27 -14.00 -6.68 7.55
CA LEU A 27 -15.41 -7.02 7.51
C LEU A 27 -15.68 -8.34 8.25
N ALA A 28 -14.91 -9.37 7.96
CA ALA A 28 -15.05 -10.66 8.64
C ALA A 28 -14.70 -10.56 10.14
N ALA A 29 -13.66 -9.80 10.52
CA ALA A 29 -13.29 -9.55 11.91
C ALA A 29 -14.36 -8.78 12.69
N LEU A 30 -15.10 -7.89 12.03
CA LEU A 30 -16.23 -7.14 12.60
C LEU A 30 -17.55 -7.94 12.62
N GLY A 31 -17.54 -9.21 12.21
CA GLY A 31 -18.68 -10.12 12.29
C GLY A 31 -19.54 -10.19 11.04
N CYS A 32 -19.14 -9.61 9.91
CA CYS A 32 -19.79 -9.84 8.63
C CYS A 32 -19.55 -11.30 8.21
N ARG A 33 -20.59 -12.11 8.14
CA ARG A 33 -20.49 -13.57 8.00
C ARG A 33 -20.40 -14.05 6.55
N ASP A 34 -20.82 -13.24 5.60
CA ASP A 34 -20.90 -13.62 4.18
C ASP A 34 -20.17 -12.62 3.31
N VAL A 35 -18.84 -12.64 3.45
CA VAL A 35 -17.90 -11.81 2.67
C VAL A 35 -17.32 -12.66 1.54
N LEU A 36 -17.41 -12.15 0.32
CA LEU A 36 -16.83 -12.74 -0.88
C LEU A 36 -15.81 -11.77 -1.48
N LEU A 37 -14.57 -12.23 -1.63
CA LEU A 37 -13.49 -11.49 -2.29
C LEU A 37 -13.21 -12.10 -3.66
N LEU A 38 -13.33 -11.30 -4.72
CA LEU A 38 -13.08 -11.69 -6.10
C LEU A 38 -11.84 -11.01 -6.64
N GLU A 39 -10.93 -11.80 -7.19
CA GLU A 39 -9.69 -11.31 -7.82
C GLU A 39 -9.59 -11.86 -9.25
N ARG A 40 -9.31 -10.99 -10.20
CA ARG A 40 -9.20 -11.36 -11.63
C ARG A 40 -7.98 -12.22 -11.95
N ALA A 41 -6.92 -12.12 -11.12
CA ALA A 41 -5.67 -12.86 -11.27
C ALA A 41 -5.27 -13.47 -9.92
N LYS A 42 -4.15 -13.10 -9.33
CA LYS A 42 -3.67 -13.60 -8.03
C LYS A 42 -3.71 -12.51 -6.95
N ILE A 43 -3.86 -12.94 -5.70
CA ILE A 43 -3.82 -12.03 -4.56
C ILE A 43 -2.52 -11.21 -4.61
N GLY A 44 -2.67 -9.88 -4.52
CA GLY A 44 -1.54 -8.95 -4.54
C GLY A 44 -0.95 -8.65 -5.91
N SER A 45 -1.35 -9.32 -7.00
CA SER A 45 -0.73 -9.21 -8.34
C SER A 45 -0.92 -7.87 -9.08
N GLY A 46 -1.73 -6.94 -8.54
CA GLY A 46 -1.88 -5.60 -9.09
C GLY A 46 -0.73 -4.67 -8.65
N THR A 47 -1.05 -3.39 -8.45
CA THR A 47 -0.07 -2.40 -7.96
C THR A 47 0.49 -2.71 -6.57
N SER A 48 -0.08 -3.65 -5.82
CA SER A 48 0.43 -4.05 -4.51
C SER A 48 1.83 -4.66 -4.61
N TRP A 49 2.07 -5.58 -5.54
CA TRP A 49 3.39 -6.20 -5.67
C TRP A 49 4.45 -5.26 -6.25
N HIS A 50 4.03 -4.21 -6.98
CA HIS A 50 4.93 -3.17 -7.49
C HIS A 50 5.25 -2.08 -6.46
N ALA A 51 4.58 -2.07 -5.30
CA ALA A 51 4.78 -1.03 -4.30
C ALA A 51 6.12 -1.20 -3.58
N ALA A 52 6.80 -0.09 -3.30
CA ALA A 52 8.08 -0.09 -2.58
C ALA A 52 7.96 -0.61 -1.14
N GLY A 53 6.76 -0.63 -0.56
CA GLY A 53 6.52 -1.13 0.80
C GLY A 53 7.01 -0.22 1.92
N ASN A 54 7.21 1.07 1.65
CA ASN A 54 7.57 2.05 2.66
C ASN A 54 6.37 2.37 3.56
N MET A 55 6.55 2.27 4.87
CA MET A 55 5.57 2.63 5.89
C MET A 55 6.03 3.90 6.60
N GLU A 56 5.23 4.96 6.44
CA GLU A 56 5.57 6.32 6.86
C GLU A 56 4.56 6.80 7.89
N THR A 57 4.85 6.66 9.17
CA THR A 57 3.95 6.96 10.29
C THR A 57 3.60 8.45 10.42
N TYR A 58 4.49 9.32 9.98
CA TYR A 58 4.20 10.75 9.86
C TYR A 58 3.61 11.08 8.49
N ARG A 59 2.39 11.61 8.49
CA ARG A 59 1.72 12.19 7.30
C ARG A 59 1.17 13.57 7.68
N ALA A 60 1.15 14.48 6.69
CA ALA A 60 0.59 15.81 6.91
C ALA A 60 -0.89 15.76 7.30
N ASP A 61 -1.66 14.89 6.65
CA ASP A 61 -3.05 14.58 7.02
C ASP A 61 -3.08 13.71 8.29
N PRO A 62 -3.73 14.20 9.38
CA PRO A 62 -3.78 13.46 10.64
C PRO A 62 -4.51 12.12 10.54
N LEU A 63 -5.61 12.03 9.78
CA LEU A 63 -6.40 10.81 9.64
C LEU A 63 -5.58 9.71 8.95
N ILE A 64 -4.88 10.06 7.87
CA ILE A 64 -3.97 9.11 7.20
C ILE A 64 -2.86 8.67 8.15
N GLY A 65 -2.31 9.59 8.96
CA GLY A 65 -1.32 9.25 9.98
C GLY A 65 -1.86 8.28 11.04
N GLU A 66 -3.09 8.45 11.50
CA GLU A 66 -3.75 7.53 12.44
C GLU A 66 -3.97 6.14 11.83
N MET A 67 -4.43 6.08 10.58
CA MET A 67 -4.60 4.81 9.86
C MET A 67 -3.28 4.04 9.72
N ILE A 68 -2.18 4.74 9.44
CA ILE A 68 -0.86 4.09 9.30
C ILE A 68 -0.36 3.60 10.67
N ARG A 69 -0.51 4.39 11.73
CA ARG A 69 -0.16 3.93 13.10
C ARG A 69 -0.95 2.70 13.51
N TYR A 70 -2.27 2.73 13.30
CA TYR A 70 -3.09 1.54 13.49
C TYR A 70 -2.53 0.32 12.73
N ALA A 71 -2.18 0.50 11.46
CA ALA A 71 -1.64 -0.56 10.62
C ALA A 71 -0.32 -1.12 11.17
N VAL A 72 0.63 -0.26 11.55
CA VAL A 72 1.93 -0.66 12.12
C VAL A 72 1.76 -1.44 13.41
N ASP A 73 0.87 -1.00 14.31
CA ASP A 73 0.57 -1.70 15.58
C ASP A 73 -0.19 -3.02 15.36
N PHE A 74 -0.88 -3.13 14.23
CA PHE A 74 -1.68 -4.30 13.87
C PHE A 74 -0.86 -5.41 13.19
N TYR A 75 0.20 -5.08 12.44
CA TYR A 75 0.97 -6.06 11.66
C TYR A 75 1.52 -7.24 12.48
N PRO A 76 2.11 -7.06 13.66
CA PRO A 76 2.56 -8.21 14.47
C PRO A 76 1.41 -9.16 14.86
N LYS A 77 0.21 -8.61 15.08
CA LYS A 77 -0.99 -9.41 15.41
C LYS A 77 -1.46 -10.21 14.20
N LEU A 78 -1.48 -9.59 13.03
CA LEU A 78 -1.84 -10.25 11.77
C LEU A 78 -0.86 -11.37 11.42
N GLU A 79 0.44 -11.14 11.59
CA GLU A 79 1.47 -12.14 11.38
C GLU A 79 1.31 -13.34 12.34
N ALA A 80 1.11 -13.08 13.63
CA ALA A 80 0.89 -14.11 14.64
C ALA A 80 -0.38 -14.92 14.37
N GLU A 81 -1.47 -14.26 13.96
CA GLU A 81 -2.74 -14.90 13.67
C GLU A 81 -2.69 -15.78 12.43
N THR A 82 -2.07 -15.27 11.38
CA THR A 82 -2.08 -15.93 10.07
C THR A 82 -0.91 -16.88 9.85
N GLY A 83 0.18 -16.72 10.59
CA GLY A 83 1.45 -17.38 10.34
C GLY A 83 2.10 -16.99 9.00
N GLN A 84 1.68 -15.87 8.40
CA GLN A 84 2.25 -15.31 7.19
C GLN A 84 3.25 -14.23 7.57
N ALA A 85 4.54 -14.45 7.30
CA ALA A 85 5.56 -13.43 7.51
C ALA A 85 5.29 -12.23 6.60
N LEU A 86 5.29 -11.02 7.19
CA LEU A 86 5.01 -9.78 6.48
C LEU A 86 6.28 -9.08 5.99
N GLY A 87 7.45 -9.54 6.43
CA GLY A 87 8.71 -8.84 6.20
C GLY A 87 8.75 -7.45 6.85
N TRP A 88 7.88 -7.18 7.84
CA TRP A 88 7.87 -5.93 8.58
C TRP A 88 9.21 -5.71 9.30
N ARG A 89 9.80 -4.54 9.08
CA ARG A 89 11.04 -4.15 9.72
C ARG A 89 11.01 -2.66 10.00
N GLN A 90 11.01 -2.30 11.27
CA GLN A 90 11.09 -0.93 11.73
C GLN A 90 12.54 -0.46 11.70
N THR A 91 12.95 0.14 10.59
CA THR A 91 14.31 0.65 10.37
C THR A 91 14.41 2.16 10.55
N GLY A 92 13.27 2.82 10.77
CA GLY A 92 13.18 4.27 10.78
C GLY A 92 13.30 4.87 9.37
N ARG A 93 13.11 6.18 9.30
CA ARG A 93 13.28 6.96 8.07
C ARG A 93 14.05 8.25 8.33
N VAL A 94 14.99 8.56 7.43
CA VAL A 94 15.63 9.85 7.33
C VAL A 94 14.98 10.64 6.18
N MET A 95 14.41 11.79 6.48
CA MET A 95 14.06 12.78 5.47
C MET A 95 15.13 13.86 5.49
N PHE A 96 15.70 14.21 4.35
CA PHE A 96 16.70 15.26 4.25
C PHE A 96 16.34 16.28 3.17
N THR A 97 16.94 17.46 3.26
CA THR A 97 16.68 18.58 2.33
C THR A 97 18.00 19.23 1.92
N THR A 98 18.03 19.66 0.66
CA THR A 98 19.08 20.48 0.07
C THR A 98 18.69 21.95 -0.03
N GLU A 99 17.41 22.28 0.28
CA GLU A 99 16.83 23.62 0.19
C GLU A 99 16.69 24.27 1.57
N SER A 100 17.37 25.39 1.78
CA SER A 100 17.36 26.13 3.06
C SER A 100 15.97 26.65 3.43
N GLU A 101 15.13 26.97 2.45
CA GLU A 101 13.74 27.41 2.67
C GLU A 101 12.87 26.35 3.34
N ARG A 102 13.24 25.07 3.24
CA ARG A 102 12.54 23.96 3.87
C ARG A 102 12.93 23.72 5.34
N LEU A 103 14.08 24.27 5.78
CA LEU A 103 14.57 24.08 7.14
C LEU A 103 13.58 24.50 8.24
N PRO A 104 12.84 25.63 8.13
CA PRO A 104 11.86 26.00 9.15
C PRO A 104 10.80 24.92 9.36
N VAL A 105 10.34 24.27 8.27
CA VAL A 105 9.39 23.17 8.34
C VAL A 105 10.02 21.98 9.07
N TYR A 106 11.22 21.56 8.69
CA TYR A 106 11.90 20.41 9.31
C TYR A 106 12.20 20.62 10.79
N ARG A 107 12.60 21.86 11.19
CA ARG A 107 12.79 22.22 12.59
C ARG A 107 11.50 22.22 13.40
N GLY A 108 10.36 22.46 12.77
CA GLY A 108 9.02 22.39 13.38
C GLY A 108 8.49 20.97 13.57
N LEU A 109 8.95 20.00 12.77
CA LEU A 109 8.43 18.64 12.80
C LEU A 109 8.56 17.93 14.16
N PRO A 110 9.64 18.09 14.96
CA PRO A 110 9.71 17.50 16.30
C PRO A 110 8.59 17.96 17.23
N ALA A 111 8.24 19.24 17.20
CA ALA A 111 7.14 19.75 18.03
C ALA A 111 5.78 19.21 17.56
N LEU A 112 5.56 19.19 16.25
CA LEU A 112 4.36 18.62 15.66
C LEU A 112 4.25 17.11 15.90
N GLY A 113 5.38 16.38 15.83
CA GLY A 113 5.45 14.97 16.17
C GLY A 113 4.98 14.71 17.60
N ARG A 114 5.54 15.42 18.58
CA ARG A 114 5.11 15.32 19.99
C ARG A 114 3.62 15.56 20.16
N ALA A 115 3.06 16.57 19.51
CA ALA A 115 1.62 16.86 19.55
C ALA A 115 0.75 15.72 18.99
N ARG A 116 1.32 14.85 18.16
CA ARG A 116 0.67 13.69 17.52
C ARG A 116 1.09 12.34 18.10
N GLY A 117 1.85 12.33 19.19
CA GLY A 117 2.37 11.09 19.80
C GLY A 117 3.43 10.38 18.97
N LEU A 118 4.17 11.12 18.13
CA LEU A 118 5.27 10.59 17.30
C LEU A 118 6.60 11.17 17.77
N GLU A 119 7.60 10.32 17.81
CA GLU A 119 8.99 10.74 17.97
C GLU A 119 9.54 11.18 16.62
N ILE A 120 9.99 12.43 16.54
CA ILE A 120 10.66 13.00 15.38
C ILE A 120 11.83 13.83 15.89
N GLU A 121 13.02 13.58 15.38
CA GLU A 121 14.24 14.30 15.73
C GLU A 121 14.72 15.15 14.54
N TYR A 122 15.15 16.38 14.81
CA TYR A 122 15.86 17.17 13.81
C TYR A 122 17.31 16.70 13.69
N LEU A 123 17.82 16.58 12.46
CA LEU A 123 19.16 16.16 12.14
C LEU A 123 19.96 17.28 11.49
N THR A 124 21.20 17.49 11.95
CA THR A 124 22.23 18.24 11.22
C THR A 124 22.69 17.49 9.98
N PRO A 125 23.31 18.13 8.98
CA PRO A 125 23.85 17.45 7.79
C PRO A 125 24.75 16.26 8.13
N LYS A 126 25.64 16.41 9.10
CA LYS A 126 26.53 15.35 9.59
C LYS A 126 25.74 14.16 10.13
N GLN A 127 24.71 14.39 10.95
CA GLN A 127 23.85 13.32 11.49
C GLN A 127 23.02 12.62 10.41
N VAL A 128 22.66 13.34 9.33
CA VAL A 128 22.01 12.69 8.16
C VAL A 128 22.95 11.66 7.55
N VAL A 129 24.22 12.01 7.30
CA VAL A 129 25.22 11.10 6.73
C VAL A 129 25.55 9.95 7.67
N GLU A 130 25.64 10.19 8.99
CA GLU A 130 25.86 9.15 9.99
C GLU A 130 24.74 8.08 9.96
N LYS A 131 23.49 8.49 9.72
CA LYS A 131 22.36 7.55 9.57
C LYS A 131 22.24 6.94 8.17
N LEU A 132 22.66 7.66 7.15
CA LEU A 132 22.58 7.28 5.72
C LEU A 132 23.97 7.38 5.07
N PRO A 133 24.87 6.44 5.27
CA PRO A 133 26.23 6.51 4.72
C PRO A 133 26.31 6.42 3.19
N ILE A 134 25.18 6.28 2.53
CA ILE A 134 25.03 6.26 1.07
C ILE A 134 24.88 7.66 0.44
N VAL A 135 24.69 8.70 1.27
CA VAL A 135 24.53 10.09 0.78
C VAL A 135 25.77 10.93 1.11
N SER A 136 26.04 11.94 0.27
CA SER A 136 27.08 12.92 0.52
C SER A 136 26.55 14.04 1.42
N GLU A 137 27.37 14.50 2.38
CA GLU A 137 27.02 15.69 3.18
C GLU A 137 26.91 16.96 2.33
N LYS A 138 27.62 17.00 1.20
CA LYS A 138 27.67 18.15 0.32
C LYS A 138 26.27 18.48 -0.23
N GLY A 139 25.81 19.69 0.06
CA GLY A 139 24.50 20.19 -0.37
C GLY A 139 23.35 19.91 0.60
N ILE A 140 23.49 18.95 1.53
CA ILE A 140 22.48 18.72 2.57
C ILE A 140 22.54 19.88 3.58
N VAL A 141 21.40 20.47 3.89
CA VAL A 141 21.29 21.58 4.86
C VAL A 141 20.63 21.15 6.17
N GLY A 142 20.02 19.98 6.20
CA GLY A 142 19.42 19.38 7.40
C GLY A 142 18.47 18.24 7.08
N GLY A 143 17.94 17.62 8.13
CA GLY A 143 17.01 16.50 7.98
C GLY A 143 16.19 16.28 9.23
N VAL A 144 15.36 15.20 9.17
CA VAL A 144 14.65 14.66 10.33
C VAL A 144 14.72 13.16 10.34
N TRP A 145 14.73 12.58 11.53
CA TRP A 145 14.66 11.17 11.81
C TRP A 145 13.30 10.78 12.39
N ILE A 146 12.70 9.72 11.88
CA ILE A 146 11.41 9.20 12.34
C ILE A 146 11.61 7.71 12.64
N PRO A 147 11.83 7.32 13.91
CA PRO A 147 12.19 5.95 14.30
C PRO A 147 11.06 4.94 14.12
N SER A 148 9.80 5.38 14.15
CA SER A 148 8.62 4.52 13.99
C SER A 148 8.36 4.06 12.55
N ASP A 149 9.04 4.62 11.57
CA ASP A 149 8.90 4.25 10.18
C ASP A 149 9.63 2.94 9.86
N GLY A 150 9.28 2.31 8.76
CA GLY A 150 9.86 1.03 8.38
C GLY A 150 9.38 0.54 7.02
N ARG A 151 9.67 -0.70 6.72
CA ARG A 151 9.31 -1.35 5.47
C ARG A 151 8.55 -2.65 5.69
N ILE A 152 7.76 -3.03 4.70
CA ILE A 152 6.99 -4.27 4.67
C ILE A 152 7.02 -4.85 3.26
N ASN A 153 6.75 -6.13 3.12
CA ASN A 153 6.45 -6.72 1.81
C ASN A 153 4.96 -6.56 1.50
N PRO A 154 4.57 -5.75 0.51
CA PRO A 154 3.16 -5.47 0.24
C PRO A 154 2.37 -6.68 -0.28
N THR A 155 3.02 -7.60 -0.98
CA THR A 155 2.39 -8.84 -1.45
C THR A 155 2.12 -9.77 -0.28
N ASP A 156 3.10 -10.00 0.59
CA ASP A 156 2.94 -10.83 1.79
C ASP A 156 1.85 -10.25 2.71
N LEU A 157 1.76 -8.92 2.81
CA LEU A 157 0.69 -8.25 3.55
C LEU A 157 -0.68 -8.55 2.96
N ALA A 158 -0.84 -8.48 1.63
CA ALA A 158 -2.11 -8.81 0.96
C ALA A 158 -2.48 -10.29 1.17
N VAL A 159 -1.50 -11.19 1.08
CA VAL A 159 -1.69 -12.63 1.36
C VAL A 159 -2.08 -12.87 2.81
N ALA A 160 -1.44 -12.19 3.78
CA ALA A 160 -1.79 -12.32 5.19
C ALA A 160 -3.23 -11.87 5.47
N PHE A 161 -3.65 -10.72 4.95
CA PHE A 161 -5.04 -10.26 5.07
C PHE A 161 -6.02 -11.25 4.45
N ALA A 162 -5.74 -11.75 3.25
CA ALA A 162 -6.59 -12.72 2.58
C ALA A 162 -6.68 -14.03 3.39
N ARG A 163 -5.55 -14.52 3.93
CA ARG A 163 -5.51 -15.70 4.80
C ARG A 163 -6.31 -15.48 6.08
N GLY A 164 -6.13 -14.34 6.73
CA GLY A 164 -6.89 -13.98 7.94
C GLY A 164 -8.39 -13.83 7.68
N ALA A 165 -8.77 -13.30 6.51
CA ALA A 165 -10.18 -13.26 6.08
C ALA A 165 -10.76 -14.67 5.90
N LYS A 166 -10.03 -15.58 5.25
CA LYS A 166 -10.43 -17.01 5.11
C LYS A 166 -10.58 -17.70 6.46
N LEU A 167 -9.67 -17.51 7.41
CA LEU A 167 -9.75 -18.05 8.76
C LEU A 167 -11.02 -17.60 9.49
N ARG A 168 -11.59 -16.46 9.10
CA ARG A 168 -12.84 -15.89 9.63
C ARG A 168 -14.08 -16.23 8.78
N GLY A 169 -13.95 -17.09 7.79
CA GLY A 169 -15.06 -17.56 6.97
C GLY A 169 -15.33 -16.77 5.69
N ALA A 170 -14.51 -15.78 5.34
CA ALA A 170 -14.62 -15.14 4.03
C ALA A 170 -14.22 -16.11 2.91
N ARG A 171 -14.95 -16.06 1.79
CA ARG A 171 -14.67 -16.85 0.59
C ARG A 171 -13.86 -16.00 -0.38
N ILE A 172 -12.79 -16.56 -0.95
CA ILE A 172 -11.89 -15.84 -1.85
C ILE A 172 -11.71 -16.65 -3.12
N PHE A 173 -11.96 -16.02 -4.27
CA PHE A 173 -11.78 -16.63 -5.58
C PHE A 173 -10.81 -15.81 -6.41
N GLU A 174 -9.70 -16.43 -6.73
CA GLU A 174 -8.73 -15.93 -7.71
C GLU A 174 -9.15 -16.31 -9.12
N ASP A 175 -8.51 -15.75 -10.14
CA ASP A 175 -8.80 -15.96 -11.55
C ASP A 175 -10.28 -15.72 -11.90
N THR A 176 -10.95 -14.85 -11.13
CA THR A 176 -12.39 -14.59 -11.20
C THR A 176 -12.64 -13.10 -11.43
N ALA A 177 -12.60 -12.69 -12.69
CA ALA A 177 -12.85 -11.31 -13.09
C ALA A 177 -14.34 -10.94 -13.01
N VAL A 178 -14.64 -9.78 -12.41
CA VAL A 178 -15.97 -9.17 -12.52
C VAL A 178 -16.07 -8.48 -13.89
N THR A 179 -17.03 -8.91 -14.69
CA THR A 179 -17.27 -8.42 -16.06
C THR A 179 -18.49 -7.51 -16.18
N GLY A 180 -19.33 -7.48 -15.15
CA GLY A 180 -20.53 -6.66 -15.12
C GLY A 180 -21.08 -6.50 -13.70
N MET A 181 -21.99 -5.56 -13.54
CA MET A 181 -22.73 -5.32 -12.29
C MET A 181 -24.15 -4.87 -12.65
N THR A 182 -25.14 -5.35 -11.90
CA THR A 182 -26.55 -5.00 -12.10
C THR A 182 -27.03 -4.07 -11.00
N VAL A 183 -27.68 -2.96 -11.40
CA VAL A 183 -28.30 -2.01 -10.49
C VAL A 183 -29.82 -2.07 -10.67
N LYS A 184 -30.57 -2.23 -9.59
CA LYS A 184 -32.05 -2.23 -9.57
C LYS A 184 -32.53 -1.22 -8.53
N GLY A 185 -33.39 -0.30 -8.93
CA GLY A 185 -33.94 0.70 -8.02
C GLY A 185 -32.88 1.59 -7.36
N GLY A 186 -31.78 1.90 -8.06
CA GLY A 186 -30.66 2.71 -7.54
C GLY A 186 -29.72 1.98 -6.57
N ARG A 187 -29.87 0.67 -6.37
CA ARG A 187 -29.04 -0.15 -5.50
C ARG A 187 -28.37 -1.28 -6.28
N ILE A 188 -27.18 -1.67 -5.88
CA ILE A 188 -26.54 -2.85 -6.42
C ILE A 188 -27.43 -4.09 -6.16
N ALA A 189 -27.54 -4.97 -7.15
CA ALA A 189 -28.29 -6.22 -7.03
C ALA A 189 -27.40 -7.44 -7.25
N SER A 190 -26.40 -7.35 -8.12
CA SER A 190 -25.52 -8.47 -8.42
C SER A 190 -24.22 -8.01 -9.08
N VAL A 191 -23.22 -8.91 -9.05
CA VAL A 191 -22.02 -8.86 -9.88
C VAL A 191 -22.00 -10.04 -10.84
N VAL A 192 -21.42 -9.86 -12.03
CA VAL A 192 -21.36 -10.87 -13.08
C VAL A 192 -19.90 -11.29 -13.28
N THR A 193 -19.67 -12.59 -13.34
CA THR A 193 -18.38 -13.21 -13.65
C THR A 193 -18.53 -14.25 -14.76
N ALA A 194 -17.44 -14.79 -15.27
CA ALA A 194 -17.51 -15.92 -16.20
C ALA A 194 -18.12 -17.19 -15.58
N ALA A 195 -18.09 -17.31 -14.25
CA ALA A 195 -18.68 -18.43 -13.50
C ALA A 195 -20.18 -18.25 -13.22
N GLY A 196 -20.74 -17.07 -13.52
CA GLY A 196 -22.17 -16.77 -13.33
C GLY A 196 -22.41 -15.46 -12.60
N GLU A 197 -23.68 -15.20 -12.31
CA GLU A 197 -24.18 -14.05 -11.58
C GLU A 197 -24.20 -14.33 -10.08
N ILE A 198 -23.76 -13.36 -9.28
CA ILE A 198 -23.69 -13.41 -7.82
C ILE A 198 -24.56 -12.28 -7.27
N HIS A 199 -25.70 -12.62 -6.68
CA HIS A 199 -26.56 -11.64 -6.01
C HIS A 199 -25.88 -11.12 -4.74
N CYS A 200 -25.99 -9.81 -4.48
CA CYS A 200 -25.34 -9.21 -3.32
C CYS A 200 -26.09 -7.97 -2.81
N GLU A 201 -25.91 -7.68 -1.52
CA GLU A 201 -26.48 -6.48 -0.89
C GLU A 201 -25.54 -5.29 -1.03
N ASN A 202 -24.24 -5.53 -0.99
CA ASN A 202 -23.20 -4.50 -1.02
C ASN A 202 -22.04 -4.92 -1.91
N VAL A 203 -21.44 -3.94 -2.57
CA VAL A 203 -20.20 -4.10 -3.33
C VAL A 203 -19.16 -3.09 -2.86
N VAL A 204 -17.95 -3.57 -2.62
CA VAL A 204 -16.78 -2.73 -2.39
C VAL A 204 -15.86 -2.84 -3.60
N ILE A 205 -15.67 -1.73 -4.32
CA ILE A 205 -14.72 -1.67 -5.44
C ILE A 205 -13.34 -1.30 -4.88
N ALA A 206 -12.44 -2.29 -4.78
CA ALA A 206 -11.07 -2.15 -4.32
C ALA A 206 -10.06 -2.54 -5.42
N ALA A 207 -10.44 -2.30 -6.68
CA ALA A 207 -9.73 -2.77 -7.87
C ALA A 207 -8.59 -1.85 -8.33
N GLY A 208 -8.04 -1.02 -7.41
CA GLY A 208 -6.91 -0.14 -7.71
C GLY A 208 -7.16 0.70 -8.96
N LEU A 209 -6.20 0.73 -9.89
CA LEU A 209 -6.30 1.53 -11.12
C LEU A 209 -7.42 1.08 -12.08
N TRP A 210 -8.01 -0.11 -11.89
CA TRP A 210 -9.19 -0.59 -12.65
C TRP A 210 -10.52 -0.12 -12.05
N SER A 211 -10.53 0.50 -10.86
CA SER A 211 -11.77 0.98 -10.21
C SER A 211 -12.61 1.93 -11.06
N PRO A 212 -12.03 2.85 -11.87
CA PRO A 212 -12.82 3.68 -12.77
C PRO A 212 -13.57 2.89 -13.86
N VAL A 213 -13.02 1.76 -14.31
CA VAL A 213 -13.67 0.87 -15.29
C VAL A 213 -14.92 0.25 -14.67
N LEU A 214 -14.78 -0.30 -13.46
CA LEU A 214 -15.89 -0.91 -12.72
C LEU A 214 -16.95 0.12 -12.33
N GLY A 215 -16.53 1.30 -11.86
CA GLY A 215 -17.47 2.39 -11.54
C GLY A 215 -18.35 2.80 -12.74
N ARG A 216 -17.78 2.87 -13.94
CA ARG A 216 -18.54 3.18 -15.17
C ARG A 216 -19.63 2.16 -15.48
N MET A 217 -19.46 0.88 -15.12
CA MET A 217 -20.47 -0.16 -15.35
C MET A 217 -21.80 0.14 -14.63
N ILE A 218 -21.73 0.90 -13.54
CA ILE A 218 -22.89 1.25 -12.70
C ILE A 218 -23.17 2.76 -12.66
N GLY A 219 -22.59 3.53 -13.60
CA GLY A 219 -22.79 4.96 -13.69
C GLY A 219 -22.09 5.80 -12.59
N VAL A 220 -21.18 5.21 -11.84
CA VAL A 220 -20.41 5.91 -10.79
C VAL A 220 -19.08 6.39 -11.33
N LYS A 221 -18.82 7.70 -11.21
CA LYS A 221 -17.52 8.28 -11.56
C LYS A 221 -16.54 8.12 -10.39
N VAL A 222 -15.51 7.29 -10.58
CA VAL A 222 -14.40 7.15 -9.65
C VAL A 222 -13.30 8.13 -10.07
N PRO A 223 -12.97 9.17 -9.27
CA PRO A 223 -12.01 10.23 -9.65
C PRO A 223 -10.56 9.74 -9.42
N LEU A 224 -10.16 8.72 -10.16
CA LEU A 224 -8.83 8.13 -10.13
C LEU A 224 -8.20 8.15 -11.51
N HIS A 225 -6.96 8.59 -11.58
CA HIS A 225 -6.15 8.57 -12.79
C HIS A 225 -4.81 7.91 -12.50
N ALA A 226 -4.43 6.91 -13.29
CA ALA A 226 -3.17 6.20 -13.12
C ALA A 226 -2.07 6.88 -13.94
N VAL A 227 -0.86 6.89 -13.38
CA VAL A 227 0.36 7.34 -14.05
C VAL A 227 1.46 6.31 -13.87
N GLN A 228 2.41 6.28 -14.80
CA GLN A 228 3.60 5.46 -14.65
C GLN A 228 4.45 6.01 -13.50
N HIS A 229 4.94 5.10 -12.68
CA HIS A 229 5.92 5.37 -11.65
C HIS A 229 6.92 4.22 -11.63
N LEU A 230 8.19 4.54 -11.51
CA LEU A 230 9.24 3.53 -11.54
C LEU A 230 10.19 3.65 -10.36
N TYR A 231 10.77 2.54 -9.99
CA TYR A 231 11.96 2.47 -9.16
C TYR A 231 13.00 1.55 -9.80
N ILE A 232 14.22 1.66 -9.37
CA ILE A 232 15.32 0.79 -9.77
C ILE A 232 15.79 -0.02 -8.57
N LEU A 233 16.31 -1.21 -8.84
CA LEU A 233 17.01 -2.04 -7.86
C LEU A 233 18.49 -2.07 -8.24
N THR A 234 19.36 -1.77 -7.29
CA THR A 234 20.80 -1.91 -7.49
C THR A 234 21.25 -3.35 -7.22
N LYS A 235 22.44 -3.68 -7.67
CA LYS A 235 23.16 -4.84 -7.14
C LYS A 235 23.47 -4.61 -5.65
N PRO A 236 23.78 -5.66 -4.88
CA PRO A 236 24.26 -5.51 -3.50
C PRO A 236 25.45 -4.54 -3.42
N LEU A 237 25.47 -3.75 -2.35
CA LEU A 237 26.47 -2.73 -2.07
C LEU A 237 26.96 -2.91 -0.63
N ASP A 238 28.28 -2.96 -0.41
CA ASP A 238 28.89 -3.22 0.90
C ASP A 238 28.47 -2.22 1.99
N VAL A 239 28.13 -0.99 1.59
CA VAL A 239 27.68 0.07 2.49
C VAL A 239 26.21 -0.08 2.92
N VAL A 240 25.45 -0.90 2.22
CA VAL A 240 24.01 -1.09 2.47
C VAL A 240 23.80 -2.23 3.47
N THR A 241 23.28 -1.91 4.64
CA THR A 241 22.96 -2.89 5.68
C THR A 241 21.45 -3.11 5.76
N ARG A 242 21.04 -4.29 6.24
CA ARG A 242 19.62 -4.66 6.38
C ARG A 242 18.82 -3.72 7.27
N ASP A 243 19.48 -3.02 8.18
CA ASP A 243 18.88 -2.10 9.15
C ASP A 243 19.03 -0.63 8.72
N MET A 244 19.53 -0.39 7.50
CA MET A 244 19.62 0.96 6.95
C MET A 244 18.21 1.59 6.90
N PRO A 245 18.06 2.84 7.37
CA PRO A 245 16.79 3.55 7.32
C PRO A 245 16.24 3.70 5.91
N LEU A 246 14.92 3.83 5.82
CA LEU A 246 14.29 4.45 4.65
C LEU A 246 14.83 5.86 4.46
N PHE A 247 14.88 6.33 3.24
CA PHE A 247 15.23 7.73 2.97
C PHE A 247 14.25 8.40 2.02
N LEU A 248 14.09 9.70 2.18
CA LEU A 248 13.22 10.53 1.36
C LEU A 248 13.81 11.92 1.22
N SER A 249 13.90 12.44 0.01
CA SER A 249 14.13 13.85 -0.28
C SER A 249 13.07 14.37 -1.25
N TYR A 250 12.27 15.32 -0.81
CA TYR A 250 11.29 15.97 -1.67
C TYR A 250 11.94 16.88 -2.71
N ASP A 251 13.10 17.45 -2.40
CA ASP A 251 13.81 18.36 -3.29
C ASP A 251 14.41 17.59 -4.46
N GLU A 252 15.06 16.48 -4.13
CA GLU A 252 15.63 15.54 -5.11
C GLU A 252 14.55 14.61 -5.70
N ARG A 253 13.31 14.65 -5.16
CA ARG A 253 12.18 13.82 -5.56
C ARG A 253 12.50 12.34 -5.59
N MET A 254 13.22 11.89 -4.61
CA MET A 254 13.64 10.50 -4.50
C MET A 254 13.26 9.92 -3.14
N TYR A 255 13.02 8.65 -3.16
CA TYR A 255 12.90 7.84 -1.96
C TYR A 255 13.65 6.53 -2.16
N GLY A 256 13.97 5.88 -1.07
CA GLY A 256 14.54 4.53 -1.18
C GLY A 256 14.67 3.81 0.14
N ARG A 257 15.11 2.59 0.01
CA ARG A 257 15.32 1.67 1.13
C ARG A 257 16.30 0.55 0.74
N GLU A 258 16.77 -0.17 1.72
CA GLU A 258 17.47 -1.44 1.47
C GLU A 258 16.52 -2.46 0.83
N ASP A 259 17.03 -3.23 -0.12
CA ASP A 259 16.38 -4.39 -0.71
C ASP A 259 17.42 -5.44 -1.11
N VAL A 260 17.38 -6.60 -0.42
CA VAL A 260 18.28 -7.74 -0.68
C VAL A 260 19.75 -7.35 -0.76
N GLY A 261 20.21 -6.48 0.16
CA GLY A 261 21.59 -5.99 0.25
C GLY A 261 21.94 -4.87 -0.74
N GLY A 262 21.04 -4.51 -1.63
CA GLY A 262 21.13 -3.35 -2.52
C GLY A 262 20.14 -2.26 -2.12
N LEU A 263 19.90 -1.33 -3.02
CA LEU A 263 18.94 -0.24 -2.86
C LEU A 263 17.77 -0.41 -3.83
N LEU A 264 16.56 -0.24 -3.29
CA LEU A 264 15.40 0.16 -4.08
C LEU A 264 15.36 1.69 -4.05
N VAL A 265 15.44 2.33 -5.22
CA VAL A 265 15.39 3.80 -5.35
C VAL A 265 14.31 4.18 -6.33
N GLY A 266 13.32 4.93 -5.86
CA GLY A 266 12.22 5.46 -6.67
C GLY A 266 12.33 6.98 -6.85
N PHE A 267 11.78 7.47 -7.95
CA PHE A 267 11.83 8.87 -8.33
C PHE A 267 10.42 9.39 -8.65
N PHE A 268 10.10 10.60 -8.19
CA PHE A 268 8.86 11.28 -8.52
C PHE A 268 9.05 12.14 -9.76
N ASP A 269 8.65 11.64 -10.92
CA ASP A 269 8.72 12.40 -12.16
C ASP A 269 7.69 13.54 -12.17
N ARG A 270 8.12 14.74 -12.63
CA ARG A 270 7.22 15.89 -12.85
C ARG A 270 6.25 15.66 -14.00
N ASN A 271 6.70 14.93 -15.00
CA ASN A 271 5.99 14.65 -16.23
C ASN A 271 5.59 13.17 -16.30
N ALA A 272 5.07 12.64 -15.17
CA ALA A 272 4.64 11.25 -15.11
C ALA A 272 3.64 10.95 -16.24
N ILE A 273 3.89 9.88 -16.98
CA ILE A 273 3.11 9.51 -18.17
C ILE A 273 1.77 8.91 -17.70
N PRO A 274 0.64 9.49 -18.14
CA PRO A 274 -0.67 8.90 -17.89
C PRO A 274 -0.75 7.50 -18.52
N ILE A 275 -1.43 6.58 -17.84
CA ILE A 275 -1.65 5.22 -18.35
C ILE A 275 -3.09 4.79 -18.09
N THR A 276 -3.66 4.05 -19.03
CA THR A 276 -4.98 3.45 -18.86
C THR A 276 -4.86 1.94 -18.63
N PRO A 277 -5.84 1.31 -17.96
CA PRO A 277 -5.84 -0.13 -17.75
C PRO A 277 -5.78 -0.96 -19.04
N ALA A 278 -6.23 -0.40 -20.18
CA ALA A 278 -6.20 -1.05 -21.47
C ALA A 278 -4.79 -1.15 -22.09
N GLU A 279 -3.87 -0.29 -21.64
CA GLU A 279 -2.48 -0.24 -22.11
C GLU A 279 -1.55 -1.16 -21.32
N LEU A 280 -2.06 -1.73 -20.21
CA LEU A 280 -1.28 -2.64 -19.38
C LEU A 280 -1.22 -4.05 -19.98
N PRO A 281 -0.07 -4.74 -19.86
CA PRO A 281 0.02 -6.15 -20.22
C PRO A 281 -0.94 -6.97 -19.35
N ARG A 282 -1.40 -8.12 -19.89
CA ARG A 282 -2.38 -8.98 -19.18
C ARG A 282 -1.86 -9.51 -17.85
N ASP A 283 -0.60 -9.85 -17.81
CA ASP A 283 0.09 -10.37 -16.63
C ASP A 283 0.53 -9.27 -15.66
N PHE A 284 0.46 -8.02 -16.07
CA PHE A 284 0.88 -6.86 -15.29
C PHE A 284 2.29 -7.04 -14.67
N SER A 285 3.15 -7.75 -15.41
CA SER A 285 4.55 -8.00 -15.03
C SER A 285 5.50 -6.91 -15.55
#